data_1ac5ee06d66ef38670ddc4036094a323
#
_entry.id   1ac5ee06d66ef38670ddc4036094a323
#
_cell.length_a   1.000
_cell.length_b   1.000
_cell.length_c   1.000
_cell.angle_alpha   90.00
_cell.angle_beta   90.00
_cell.angle_gamma   90.00
#
_symmetry.space_group_name_H-M   'P 1'
#
loop_
_entity.id
_entity.type
_entity.pdbx_description
1 polymer ?
#
loop_
_entity_poly.entity_id
_entity_poly.type
_entity_poly.pdbx_seq_one_letter_code
_entity_poly.pdbx_strand_id
1 'polypeptide(L)'
;MEAEKKYAETYGGKVGGILPLLGMIAAIVVLCFTGMSSLRNFWGAGFMAMVIGLLVFKDKNRYAKAVMKGFANPSFTMLFPIFIAAGILSQILTAAHLVDGLVYLVSLVNIPPAIIPCVTFVLCAVMSTVTGSSAAALLATMPMLFPMGVQMGCPAGLVLGAICSGSEFGNNLSPISDVTITSSIGQEVDIIAAVRTRVWYSLAAGIPALILFFVFGLATTKGVDLASLSVDSSSSLGLIFIIIPILVAVLILRKTNFLVALVVGDLLGIILLLILGYSDVASIFAADGLLASGTLSLMDVLVFMALIFVVLALTEEVGVLDSFQTFMVRHAKTPRMAETVSGVFTCIFCAIIGSGMSTIAFISPIVRNIMKPFHIARTRAANYIAGFASGISWMVPHGVNTLTALAVAMGTGVVGDDFTMLNFIPYNFFCIGLIVVYWAAILTGIGRKK
;
A
#
# COMPACT_ATOMS: atom_id res chain seq x y z
N MET A 1 -17.79 41.49 5.44
CA MET A 1 -16.98 40.27 5.29
C MET A 1 -17.52 39.29 6.32
N GLU A 2 -18.41 38.38 5.92
CA GLU A 2 -18.81 37.28 6.80
C GLU A 2 -17.59 36.45 7.11
N ALA A 3 -17.35 36.16 8.39
CA ALA A 3 -16.29 35.25 8.80
C ALA A 3 -16.53 33.92 8.10
N GLU A 4 -15.61 33.52 7.23
CA GLU A 4 -15.70 32.28 6.47
C GLU A 4 -15.83 31.13 7.47
N LYS A 5 -17.02 30.47 7.48
CA LYS A 5 -17.31 29.37 8.43
C LYS A 5 -16.20 28.32 8.28
N LYS A 6 -15.59 27.90 9.37
CA LYS A 6 -14.48 26.93 9.39
C LYS A 6 -14.81 25.64 8.62
N TYR A 7 -16.06 25.21 8.61
CA TYR A 7 -16.53 24.00 7.93
C TYR A 7 -17.70 24.25 6.99
N ALA A 8 -17.84 23.44 5.95
CA ALA A 8 -18.98 23.49 5.05
C ALA A 8 -20.26 23.02 5.73
N GLU A 9 -21.38 23.68 5.40
CA GLU A 9 -22.70 23.24 5.83
C GLU A 9 -23.26 22.20 4.87
N THR A 10 -23.85 21.14 5.44
CA THR A 10 -24.50 20.08 4.68
C THR A 10 -25.94 19.86 5.17
N TYR A 11 -26.79 19.32 4.32
CA TYR A 11 -28.10 18.81 4.72
C TYR A 11 -27.87 17.60 5.65
N GLY A 12 -28.42 17.67 6.88
CA GLY A 12 -28.16 16.68 7.92
C GLY A 12 -26.90 16.94 8.77
N GLY A 13 -26.24 18.11 8.62
CA GLY A 13 -25.07 18.50 9.40
C GLY A 13 -23.89 17.55 9.18
N LYS A 14 -23.14 17.22 10.23
CA LYS A 14 -21.94 16.35 10.10
C LYS A 14 -22.25 14.93 9.63
N VAL A 15 -23.45 14.41 9.95
CA VAL A 15 -23.89 13.10 9.45
C VAL A 15 -24.07 13.14 7.93
N GLY A 16 -24.62 14.22 7.39
CA GLY A 16 -24.69 14.43 5.95
C GLY A 16 -23.31 14.43 5.29
N GLY A 17 -22.30 15.02 5.94
CA GLY A 17 -20.95 15.10 5.42
C GLY A 17 -20.22 13.76 5.30
N ILE A 18 -20.63 12.73 6.02
CA ILE A 18 -20.04 11.39 5.92
C ILE A 18 -20.72 10.52 4.85
N LEU A 19 -21.91 10.92 4.36
CA LEU A 19 -22.70 10.13 3.40
C LEU A 19 -21.95 9.83 2.08
N PRO A 20 -21.16 10.74 1.48
CA PRO A 20 -20.39 10.42 0.28
C PRO A 20 -19.46 9.23 0.50
N LEU A 21 -18.73 9.21 1.62
CA LEU A 21 -17.82 8.13 1.97
C LEU A 21 -18.56 6.83 2.25
N LEU A 22 -19.61 6.86 3.04
CA LEU A 22 -20.41 5.65 3.33
C LEU A 22 -21.09 5.12 2.07
N GLY A 23 -21.54 5.99 1.19
CA GLY A 23 -22.11 5.63 -0.12
C GLY A 23 -21.11 4.92 -1.00
N MET A 24 -19.86 5.42 -1.07
CA MET A 24 -18.77 4.78 -1.81
C MET A 24 -18.47 3.39 -1.25
N ILE A 25 -18.29 3.28 0.07
CA ILE A 25 -17.99 2.00 0.74
C ILE A 25 -19.13 1.00 0.51
N ALA A 26 -20.37 1.41 0.69
CA ALA A 26 -21.54 0.57 0.45
C ALA A 26 -21.61 0.08 -1.01
N ALA A 27 -21.36 0.97 -1.97
CA ALA A 27 -21.34 0.60 -3.38
C ALA A 27 -20.23 -0.40 -3.69
N ILE A 28 -19.00 -0.19 -3.17
CA ILE A 28 -17.88 -1.14 -3.34
C ILE A 28 -18.25 -2.51 -2.76
N VAL A 29 -18.82 -2.54 -1.55
CA VAL A 29 -19.26 -3.79 -0.91
C VAL A 29 -20.29 -4.51 -1.76
N VAL A 30 -21.31 -3.81 -2.26
CA VAL A 30 -22.34 -4.39 -3.16
C VAL A 30 -21.70 -4.93 -4.42
N LEU A 31 -20.81 -4.17 -5.07
CA LEU A 31 -20.09 -4.61 -6.29
C LEU A 31 -19.26 -5.87 -6.03
N CYS A 32 -18.58 -5.97 -4.88
CA CYS A 32 -17.84 -7.17 -4.50
C CYS A 32 -18.75 -8.40 -4.33
N PHE A 33 -19.91 -8.22 -3.68
CA PHE A 33 -20.87 -9.32 -3.49
C PHE A 33 -21.60 -9.74 -4.77
N THR A 34 -21.74 -8.84 -5.75
CA THR A 34 -22.37 -9.13 -7.06
C THR A 34 -21.39 -9.69 -8.10
N GLY A 35 -20.12 -9.90 -7.72
CA GLY A 35 -19.09 -10.39 -8.65
C GLY A 35 -18.53 -9.32 -9.59
N MET A 36 -18.90 -8.04 -9.41
CA MET A 36 -18.41 -6.89 -10.19
C MET A 36 -17.30 -6.18 -9.44
N SER A 37 -16.23 -6.88 -9.05
CA SER A 37 -15.16 -6.38 -8.20
C SER A 37 -13.95 -5.82 -8.95
N SER A 38 -14.09 -5.53 -10.26
CA SER A 38 -13.02 -4.87 -11.03
C SER A 38 -12.85 -3.40 -10.64
N LEU A 39 -11.62 -2.88 -10.81
CA LEU A 39 -11.31 -1.47 -10.51
C LEU A 39 -12.17 -0.50 -11.33
N ARG A 40 -12.48 -0.83 -12.59
CA ARG A 40 -13.34 0.00 -13.45
C ARG A 40 -14.76 0.11 -12.89
N ASN A 41 -15.28 -0.97 -12.31
CA ASN A 41 -16.61 -0.92 -11.67
C ASN A 41 -16.60 0.02 -10.46
N PHE A 42 -15.48 0.13 -9.74
CA PHE A 42 -15.35 1.05 -8.59
C PHE A 42 -15.32 2.53 -8.99
N TRP A 43 -15.05 2.87 -10.26
CA TRP A 43 -15.23 4.26 -10.72
C TRP A 43 -16.66 4.73 -10.56
N GLY A 44 -17.64 3.84 -10.84
CA GLY A 44 -19.06 4.13 -10.61
C GLY A 44 -19.36 4.42 -9.13
N ALA A 45 -18.76 3.67 -8.20
CA ALA A 45 -18.90 3.90 -6.77
C ALA A 45 -18.33 5.27 -6.35
N GLY A 46 -17.13 5.62 -6.86
CA GLY A 46 -16.51 6.92 -6.59
C GLY A 46 -17.32 8.08 -7.19
N PHE A 47 -17.81 7.94 -8.42
CA PHE A 47 -18.67 8.95 -9.06
C PHE A 47 -20.00 9.11 -8.31
N MET A 48 -20.63 8.02 -7.89
CA MET A 48 -21.85 8.07 -7.07
C MET A 48 -21.61 8.81 -5.75
N ALA A 49 -20.47 8.62 -5.11
CA ALA A 49 -20.12 9.36 -3.91
C ALA A 49 -19.98 10.87 -4.16
N MET A 50 -19.42 11.27 -5.32
CA MET A 50 -19.38 12.67 -5.71
C MET A 50 -20.79 13.24 -5.92
N VAL A 51 -21.70 12.48 -6.53
CA VAL A 51 -23.11 12.90 -6.71
C VAL A 51 -23.79 13.05 -5.35
N ILE A 52 -23.61 12.11 -4.44
CA ILE A 52 -24.11 12.23 -3.06
C ILE A 52 -23.54 13.50 -2.40
N GLY A 53 -22.25 13.76 -2.54
CA GLY A 53 -21.62 14.99 -2.04
C GLY A 53 -22.26 16.25 -2.61
N LEU A 54 -22.49 16.28 -3.91
CA LEU A 54 -23.17 17.40 -4.56
C LEU A 54 -24.58 17.65 -4.00
N LEU A 55 -25.34 16.60 -3.72
CA LEU A 55 -26.69 16.71 -3.17
C LEU A 55 -26.69 17.18 -1.72
N VAL A 56 -25.70 16.74 -0.93
CA VAL A 56 -25.62 16.98 0.51
C VAL A 56 -25.05 18.36 0.85
N PHE A 57 -24.09 18.88 0.09
CA PHE A 57 -23.50 20.19 0.33
C PHE A 57 -24.49 21.32 0.02
N LYS A 58 -24.72 22.25 0.97
CA LYS A 58 -25.57 23.42 0.74
C LYS A 58 -24.91 24.40 -0.22
N ASP A 59 -23.61 24.69 -0.01
CA ASP A 59 -22.82 25.57 -0.87
C ASP A 59 -22.11 24.75 -1.96
N LYS A 60 -22.56 24.90 -3.20
CA LYS A 60 -22.01 24.21 -4.36
C LYS A 60 -20.61 24.70 -4.77
N ASN A 61 -20.27 25.95 -4.43
CA ASN A 61 -18.93 26.49 -4.67
C ASN A 61 -17.92 25.85 -3.72
N ARG A 62 -18.28 25.66 -2.44
CA ARG A 62 -17.43 24.94 -1.48
C ARG A 62 -17.30 23.46 -1.85
N TYR A 63 -18.38 22.83 -2.33
CA TYR A 63 -18.30 21.48 -2.88
C TYR A 63 -17.26 21.41 -4.01
N ALA A 64 -17.36 22.31 -5.01
CA ALA A 64 -16.42 22.33 -6.14
C ALA A 64 -14.97 22.55 -5.70
N LYS A 65 -14.73 23.48 -4.75
CA LYS A 65 -13.41 23.69 -4.15
C LYS A 65 -12.88 22.42 -3.45
N ALA A 66 -13.71 21.71 -2.71
CA ALA A 66 -13.34 20.46 -2.05
C ALA A 66 -13.00 19.36 -3.07
N VAL A 67 -13.75 19.25 -4.17
CA VAL A 67 -13.42 18.33 -5.28
C VAL A 67 -12.05 18.65 -5.86
N MET A 68 -11.79 19.92 -6.18
CA MET A 68 -10.48 20.36 -6.71
C MET A 68 -9.35 20.10 -5.69
N LYS A 69 -9.59 20.31 -4.39
CA LYS A 69 -8.64 19.98 -3.32
C LYS A 69 -8.31 18.49 -3.27
N GLY A 70 -9.30 17.62 -3.54
CA GLY A 70 -9.08 16.17 -3.64
C GLY A 70 -8.12 15.81 -4.77
N PHE A 71 -8.31 16.36 -5.97
CA PHE A 71 -7.38 16.18 -7.10
C PHE A 71 -5.99 16.77 -6.83
N ALA A 72 -5.92 17.87 -6.09
CA ALA A 72 -4.65 18.51 -5.70
C ALA A 72 -4.02 17.88 -4.44
N ASN A 73 -4.53 16.73 -3.97
CA ASN A 73 -3.96 16.06 -2.80
C ASN A 73 -2.48 15.72 -3.05
N PRO A 74 -1.55 16.12 -2.16
CA PRO A 74 -0.11 15.90 -2.35
C PRO A 74 0.26 14.43 -2.58
N SER A 75 -0.43 13.50 -1.91
CA SER A 75 -0.19 12.07 -2.09
C SER A 75 -0.58 11.62 -3.50
N PHE A 76 -1.73 12.06 -4.02
CA PHE A 76 -2.15 11.74 -5.39
C PHE A 76 -1.21 12.35 -6.43
N THR A 77 -0.87 13.63 -6.27
CA THR A 77 0.03 14.34 -7.19
C THR A 77 1.41 13.69 -7.26
N MET A 78 1.93 13.18 -6.12
CA MET A 78 3.20 12.45 -6.08
C MET A 78 3.09 11.07 -6.74
N LEU A 79 2.01 10.32 -6.46
CA LEU A 79 1.85 8.95 -6.94
C LEU A 79 1.55 8.89 -8.44
N PHE A 80 0.87 9.88 -9.01
CA PHE A 80 0.48 9.87 -10.42
C PHE A 80 1.65 9.64 -11.38
N PRO A 81 2.75 10.45 -11.38
CA PRO A 81 3.88 10.21 -12.25
C PRO A 81 4.66 8.94 -11.90
N ILE A 82 4.68 8.54 -10.62
CA ILE A 82 5.33 7.31 -10.18
C ILE A 82 4.64 6.07 -10.79
N PHE A 83 3.31 6.06 -10.84
CA PHE A 83 2.57 4.95 -11.43
C PHE A 83 2.79 4.85 -12.94
N ILE A 84 2.86 5.98 -13.64
CA ILE A 84 3.19 5.98 -15.08
C ILE A 84 4.56 5.34 -15.30
N ALA A 85 5.59 5.79 -14.58
CA ALA A 85 6.93 5.24 -14.71
C ALA A 85 6.96 3.74 -14.32
N ALA A 86 6.32 3.35 -13.22
CA ALA A 86 6.26 1.94 -12.81
C ALA A 86 5.54 1.04 -13.82
N GLY A 87 4.49 1.54 -14.49
CA GLY A 87 3.81 0.82 -15.57
C GLY A 87 4.70 0.63 -16.79
N ILE A 88 5.45 1.67 -17.18
CA ILE A 88 6.43 1.60 -18.27
C ILE A 88 7.52 0.58 -17.92
N LEU A 89 8.07 0.65 -16.70
CA LEU A 89 9.07 -0.31 -16.21
C LEU A 89 8.57 -1.75 -16.31
N SER A 90 7.33 -2.01 -15.88
CA SER A 90 6.71 -3.34 -15.96
C SER A 90 6.68 -3.86 -17.40
N GLN A 91 6.29 -3.03 -18.36
CA GLN A 91 6.25 -3.41 -19.78
C GLN A 91 7.66 -3.65 -20.35
N ILE A 92 8.65 -2.84 -19.96
CA ILE A 92 10.05 -3.05 -20.34
C ILE A 92 10.54 -4.43 -19.87
N LEU A 93 10.30 -4.77 -18.61
CA LEU A 93 10.73 -6.04 -18.03
C LEU A 93 10.01 -7.24 -18.65
N THR A 94 8.74 -7.06 -19.03
CA THR A 94 7.95 -8.06 -19.75
C THR A 94 8.47 -8.26 -21.18
N ALA A 95 8.69 -7.19 -21.93
CA ALA A 95 9.23 -7.23 -23.28
C ALA A 95 10.67 -7.82 -23.32
N ALA A 96 11.42 -7.65 -22.25
CA ALA A 96 12.75 -8.19 -22.06
C ALA A 96 12.77 -9.69 -21.68
N HIS A 97 11.62 -10.31 -21.44
CA HIS A 97 11.54 -11.69 -20.93
C HIS A 97 12.36 -11.93 -19.63
N LEU A 98 12.49 -10.87 -18.79
CA LEU A 98 13.27 -10.99 -17.54
C LEU A 98 12.72 -12.09 -16.63
N VAL A 99 11.40 -12.23 -16.56
CA VAL A 99 10.76 -13.21 -15.67
C VAL A 99 11.12 -14.63 -16.09
N ASP A 100 11.13 -14.92 -17.39
CA ASP A 100 11.52 -16.23 -17.91
C ASP A 100 12.99 -16.53 -17.56
N GLY A 101 13.87 -15.52 -17.66
CA GLY A 101 15.27 -15.63 -17.24
C GLY A 101 15.42 -15.92 -15.74
N LEU A 102 14.61 -15.30 -14.90
CA LEU A 102 14.61 -15.55 -13.44
C LEU A 102 14.12 -16.95 -13.10
N VAL A 103 13.04 -17.42 -13.76
CA VAL A 103 12.53 -18.77 -13.59
C VAL A 103 13.61 -19.78 -14.02
N TYR A 104 14.30 -19.54 -15.14
CA TYR A 104 15.44 -20.35 -15.57
C TYR A 104 16.54 -20.40 -14.50
N LEU A 105 16.96 -19.26 -13.96
CA LEU A 105 17.96 -19.18 -12.90
C LEU A 105 17.55 -19.99 -11.65
N VAL A 106 16.30 -19.84 -11.22
CA VAL A 106 15.76 -20.55 -10.04
C VAL A 106 15.69 -22.06 -10.30
N SER A 107 15.36 -22.49 -11.53
CA SER A 107 15.34 -23.89 -11.91
C SER A 107 16.72 -24.53 -11.88
N LEU A 108 17.77 -23.80 -12.30
CA LEU A 108 19.16 -24.25 -12.22
C LEU A 108 19.64 -24.51 -10.78
N VAL A 109 19.18 -23.69 -9.83
CA VAL A 109 19.54 -23.81 -8.40
C VAL A 109 18.61 -24.79 -7.67
N ASN A 110 17.60 -25.35 -8.34
CA ASN A 110 16.61 -26.25 -7.77
C ASN A 110 15.91 -25.68 -6.49
N ILE A 111 15.59 -24.39 -6.48
CA ILE A 111 14.88 -23.78 -5.36
C ILE A 111 13.42 -24.27 -5.38
N PRO A 112 12.93 -24.93 -4.32
CA PRO A 112 11.56 -25.40 -4.28
C PRO A 112 10.55 -24.23 -4.38
N PRO A 113 9.51 -24.32 -5.22
CA PRO A 113 8.48 -23.28 -5.33
C PRO A 113 7.87 -22.88 -3.98
N ALA A 114 7.78 -23.82 -3.05
CA ALA A 114 7.29 -23.59 -1.69
C ALA A 114 8.01 -22.49 -0.91
N ILE A 115 9.28 -22.22 -1.22
CA ILE A 115 10.10 -21.23 -0.53
C ILE A 115 9.94 -19.84 -1.14
N ILE A 116 9.44 -19.73 -2.38
CA ILE A 116 9.33 -18.46 -3.11
C ILE A 116 8.59 -17.36 -2.32
N PRO A 117 7.43 -17.62 -1.69
CA PRO A 117 6.77 -16.58 -0.89
C PRO A 117 7.64 -16.07 0.26
N CYS A 118 8.44 -16.97 0.90
CA CYS A 118 9.36 -16.57 1.97
C CYS A 118 10.50 -15.71 1.46
N VAL A 119 11.13 -16.09 0.35
CA VAL A 119 12.20 -15.33 -0.30
C VAL A 119 11.69 -13.96 -0.72
N THR A 120 10.51 -13.92 -1.32
CA THR A 120 9.85 -12.68 -1.73
C THR A 120 9.59 -11.75 -0.54
N PHE A 121 9.05 -12.29 0.57
CA PHE A 121 8.85 -11.54 1.82
C PHE A 121 10.17 -10.93 2.31
N VAL A 122 11.24 -11.71 2.39
CA VAL A 122 12.55 -11.26 2.89
C VAL A 122 13.16 -10.20 1.98
N LEU A 123 13.14 -10.39 0.66
CA LEU A 123 13.68 -9.42 -0.30
C LEU A 123 12.95 -8.08 -0.21
N CYS A 124 11.61 -8.10 -0.18
CA CYS A 124 10.81 -6.89 -0.01
C CYS A 124 11.06 -6.23 1.36
N ALA A 125 11.25 -7.03 2.41
CA ALA A 125 11.57 -6.51 3.75
C ALA A 125 12.91 -5.78 3.79
N VAL A 126 13.95 -6.35 3.19
CA VAL A 126 15.27 -5.71 3.08
C VAL A 126 15.17 -4.41 2.29
N MET A 127 14.55 -4.45 1.10
CA MET A 127 14.38 -3.27 0.25
C MET A 127 13.63 -2.16 0.98
N SER A 128 12.54 -2.48 1.66
CA SER A 128 11.73 -1.50 2.38
C SER A 128 12.44 -0.93 3.61
N THR A 129 13.20 -1.77 4.35
CA THR A 129 13.98 -1.30 5.50
C THR A 129 15.01 -0.26 5.09
N VAL A 130 15.66 -0.48 3.97
CA VAL A 130 16.73 0.39 3.47
C VAL A 130 16.18 1.65 2.80
N THR A 131 15.08 1.53 2.04
CA THR A 131 14.44 2.68 1.37
C THR A 131 13.59 3.53 2.31
N GLY A 132 13.11 2.96 3.40
CA GLY A 132 12.16 3.60 4.30
C GLY A 132 10.76 3.81 3.71
N SER A 133 10.42 3.06 2.66
CA SER A 133 9.11 3.19 1.99
C SER A 133 8.61 1.84 1.50
N SER A 134 7.46 1.42 2.02
CA SER A 134 6.79 0.19 1.57
C SER A 134 6.34 0.29 0.12
N ALA A 135 5.85 1.45 -0.31
CA ALA A 135 5.44 1.69 -1.69
C ALA A 135 6.63 1.63 -2.66
N ALA A 136 7.77 2.24 -2.30
CA ALA A 136 8.96 2.19 -3.13
C ALA A 136 9.51 0.76 -3.26
N ALA A 137 9.56 0.01 -2.16
CA ALA A 137 10.00 -1.39 -2.19
C ALA A 137 9.08 -2.25 -3.06
N LEU A 138 7.75 -2.09 -2.91
CA LEU A 138 6.76 -2.79 -3.71
C LEU A 138 6.93 -2.49 -5.20
N LEU A 139 6.93 -1.22 -5.58
CA LEU A 139 7.01 -0.79 -6.98
C LEU A 139 8.34 -1.20 -7.65
N ALA A 140 9.44 -1.26 -6.88
CA ALA A 140 10.74 -1.68 -7.40
C ALA A 140 10.87 -3.20 -7.57
N THR A 141 10.22 -3.99 -6.70
CA THR A 141 10.43 -5.45 -6.67
C THR A 141 9.31 -6.25 -7.33
N MET A 142 8.10 -5.74 -7.28
CA MET A 142 6.91 -6.47 -7.70
C MET A 142 6.86 -6.80 -9.18
N PRO A 143 7.26 -5.93 -10.14
CA PRO A 143 7.25 -6.27 -11.57
C PRO A 143 8.10 -7.50 -11.92
N MET A 144 9.04 -7.85 -11.03
CA MET A 144 9.92 -9.01 -11.18
C MET A 144 9.44 -10.20 -10.31
N LEU A 145 9.25 -9.98 -9.01
CA LEU A 145 9.00 -11.07 -8.06
C LEU A 145 7.59 -11.66 -8.18
N PHE A 146 6.60 -10.84 -8.52
CA PHE A 146 5.22 -11.31 -8.62
C PHE A 146 5.01 -12.25 -9.80
N PRO A 147 5.37 -11.89 -11.07
CA PRO A 147 5.26 -12.79 -12.20
C PRO A 147 6.11 -14.05 -12.03
N MET A 148 7.34 -13.91 -11.52
CA MET A 148 8.21 -15.06 -11.25
C MET A 148 7.55 -16.06 -10.30
N GLY A 149 7.00 -15.58 -9.18
CA GLY A 149 6.35 -16.46 -8.21
C GLY A 149 5.13 -17.18 -8.78
N VAL A 150 4.32 -16.49 -9.60
CA VAL A 150 3.14 -17.08 -10.26
C VAL A 150 3.56 -18.10 -11.32
N GLN A 151 4.54 -17.80 -12.15
CA GLN A 151 5.08 -18.75 -13.16
C GLN A 151 5.66 -20.00 -12.51
N MET A 152 6.23 -19.88 -11.31
CA MET A 152 6.70 -21.02 -10.52
C MET A 152 5.56 -21.82 -9.83
N GLY A 153 4.30 -21.55 -10.16
CA GLY A 153 3.15 -22.27 -9.65
C GLY A 153 2.67 -21.86 -8.26
N CYS A 154 3.17 -20.74 -7.71
CA CYS A 154 2.61 -20.21 -6.46
C CYS A 154 1.30 -19.47 -6.75
N PRO A 155 0.28 -19.58 -5.88
CA PRO A 155 -0.95 -18.79 -6.01
C PRO A 155 -0.64 -17.29 -6.01
N ALA A 156 -1.20 -16.56 -6.98
CA ALA A 156 -0.95 -15.12 -7.14
C ALA A 156 -1.25 -14.33 -5.86
N GLY A 157 -2.35 -14.65 -5.16
CA GLY A 157 -2.68 -14.01 -3.89
C GLY A 157 -1.63 -14.22 -2.79
N LEU A 158 -1.04 -15.41 -2.72
CA LEU A 158 0.01 -15.73 -1.73
C LEU A 158 1.30 -14.95 -2.01
N VAL A 159 1.71 -14.89 -3.29
CA VAL A 159 2.92 -14.13 -3.70
C VAL A 159 2.72 -12.64 -3.44
N LEU A 160 1.55 -12.09 -3.83
CA LEU A 160 1.24 -10.68 -3.59
C LEU A 160 1.15 -10.36 -2.10
N GLY A 161 0.53 -11.22 -1.31
CA GLY A 161 0.50 -11.10 0.15
C GLY A 161 1.90 -11.09 0.79
N ALA A 162 2.83 -11.89 0.24
CA ALA A 162 4.22 -11.92 0.69
C ALA A 162 4.97 -10.61 0.35
N ILE A 163 4.77 -10.07 -0.85
CA ILE A 163 5.32 -8.77 -1.27
C ILE A 163 4.82 -7.65 -0.35
N CYS A 164 3.50 -7.56 -0.16
CA CYS A 164 2.87 -6.55 0.70
C CYS A 164 3.35 -6.66 2.15
N SER A 165 3.33 -7.87 2.69
CA SER A 165 3.77 -8.17 4.06
C SER A 165 5.24 -7.84 4.28
N GLY A 166 6.12 -8.22 3.34
CA GLY A 166 7.56 -7.94 3.41
C GLY A 166 7.84 -6.44 3.31
N SER A 167 7.20 -5.76 2.36
CA SER A 167 7.33 -4.32 2.20
C SER A 167 6.91 -3.55 3.45
N GLU A 168 5.81 -3.93 4.10
CA GLU A 168 5.37 -3.28 5.32
C GLU A 168 6.20 -3.67 6.55
N PHE A 169 6.69 -4.92 6.63
CA PHE A 169 7.61 -5.33 7.70
C PHE A 169 8.89 -4.48 7.68
N GLY A 170 9.51 -4.31 6.51
CA GLY A 170 10.69 -3.47 6.36
C GLY A 170 10.42 -2.00 6.69
N ASN A 171 9.30 -1.46 6.23
CA ASN A 171 8.86 -0.09 6.53
C ASN A 171 8.71 0.16 8.04
N ASN A 172 8.13 -0.80 8.77
CA ASN A 172 8.00 -0.74 10.22
C ASN A 172 9.34 -0.74 10.97
N LEU A 173 10.36 -1.40 10.44
CA LEU A 173 11.69 -1.47 11.04
C LEU A 173 12.58 -0.28 10.66
N SER A 174 12.26 0.44 9.61
CA SER A 174 13.09 1.51 9.09
C SER A 174 12.98 2.80 9.94
N PRO A 175 14.11 3.35 10.41
CA PRO A 175 14.10 4.63 11.13
C PRO A 175 13.85 5.83 10.21
N ILE A 176 14.00 5.67 8.90
CA ILE A 176 13.79 6.73 7.90
C ILE A 176 12.43 6.64 7.24
N SER A 177 11.56 5.72 7.69
CA SER A 177 10.23 5.58 7.10
C SER A 177 9.31 6.74 7.48
N ASP A 178 8.44 7.10 6.55
CA ASP A 178 7.43 8.14 6.71
C ASP A 178 6.49 7.86 7.90
N VAL A 179 6.08 6.61 8.08
CA VAL A 179 5.28 6.13 9.22
C VAL A 179 6.03 6.33 10.54
N THR A 180 7.32 5.96 10.57
CA THR A 180 8.14 6.08 11.77
C THR A 180 8.41 7.54 12.13
N ILE A 181 8.78 8.35 11.15
CA ILE A 181 9.05 9.78 11.34
C ILE A 181 7.77 10.48 11.82
N THR A 182 6.65 10.29 11.11
CA THR A 182 5.38 10.97 11.44
C THR A 182 4.87 10.57 12.82
N SER A 183 4.91 9.29 13.18
CA SER A 183 4.48 8.83 14.49
C SER A 183 5.37 9.31 15.63
N SER A 184 6.69 9.38 15.39
CA SER A 184 7.66 9.85 16.38
C SER A 184 7.56 11.35 16.61
N ILE A 185 7.48 12.15 15.56
CA ILE A 185 7.27 13.61 15.65
C ILE A 185 5.94 13.91 16.34
N GLY A 186 4.86 13.23 15.93
CA GLY A 186 3.53 13.42 16.49
C GLY A 186 3.43 13.10 17.97
N GLN A 187 4.27 12.18 18.48
CA GLN A 187 4.37 11.84 19.90
C GLN A 187 5.52 12.52 20.63
N GLU A 188 6.32 13.37 19.94
CA GLU A 188 7.49 14.06 20.49
C GLU A 188 8.50 13.08 21.13
N VAL A 189 8.87 12.05 20.40
CA VAL A 189 9.83 11.03 20.83
C VAL A 189 10.98 10.93 19.84
N ASP A 190 12.12 10.47 20.33
CA ASP A 190 13.26 10.14 19.47
C ASP A 190 12.92 8.96 18.56
N ILE A 191 13.25 9.08 17.27
CA ILE A 191 12.94 8.11 16.23
C ILE A 191 13.59 6.75 16.54
N ILE A 192 14.87 6.76 16.94
CA ILE A 192 15.61 5.53 17.24
C ILE A 192 15.04 4.83 18.47
N ALA A 193 14.63 5.58 19.49
CA ALA A 193 13.97 5.04 20.68
C ALA A 193 12.62 4.38 20.32
N ALA A 194 11.84 4.99 19.43
CA ALA A 194 10.58 4.40 18.94
C ALA A 194 10.84 3.10 18.16
N VAL A 195 11.78 3.09 17.21
CA VAL A 195 12.14 1.90 16.42
C VAL A 195 12.65 0.78 17.31
N ARG A 196 13.56 1.06 18.24
CA ARG A 196 14.13 0.06 19.16
C ARG A 196 13.06 -0.71 19.94
N THR A 197 11.99 -0.04 20.32
CA THR A 197 10.87 -0.71 21.02
C THR A 197 9.90 -1.38 20.03
N ARG A 198 9.76 -0.86 18.81
CA ARG A 198 8.89 -1.40 17.74
C ARG A 198 9.40 -2.72 17.17
N VAL A 199 10.71 -2.92 17.11
CA VAL A 199 11.33 -4.16 16.60
C VAL A 199 10.69 -5.41 17.21
N TRP A 200 10.42 -5.42 18.51
CA TRP A 200 9.82 -6.57 19.18
C TRP A 200 8.39 -6.87 18.72
N TYR A 201 7.57 -5.86 18.51
CA TYR A 201 6.21 -6.01 17.95
C TYR A 201 6.27 -6.49 16.49
N SER A 202 7.18 -5.92 15.70
CA SER A 202 7.35 -6.31 14.31
C SER A 202 7.86 -7.75 14.17
N LEU A 203 8.81 -8.18 15.00
CA LEU A 203 9.28 -9.58 15.01
C LEU A 203 8.19 -10.54 15.48
N ALA A 204 7.39 -10.16 16.49
CA ALA A 204 6.29 -10.99 16.98
C ALA A 204 5.19 -11.19 15.92
N ALA A 205 5.05 -10.27 14.95
CA ALA A 205 4.15 -10.43 13.81
C ALA A 205 4.86 -11.06 12.60
N GLY A 206 6.12 -10.68 12.34
CA GLY A 206 6.86 -11.06 11.13
C GLY A 206 7.33 -12.52 11.13
N ILE A 207 7.77 -13.04 12.29
CA ILE A 207 8.19 -14.45 12.37
C ILE A 207 7.02 -15.40 12.09
N PRO A 208 5.83 -15.26 12.73
CA PRO A 208 4.67 -16.07 12.37
C PRO A 208 4.22 -15.88 10.91
N ALA A 209 4.31 -14.65 10.37
CA ALA A 209 3.99 -14.41 8.96
C ALA A 209 4.92 -15.20 8.02
N LEU A 210 6.23 -15.20 8.29
CA LEU A 210 7.20 -15.97 7.51
C LEU A 210 6.92 -17.49 7.58
N ILE A 211 6.57 -17.99 8.78
CA ILE A 211 6.17 -19.41 8.96
C ILE A 211 4.91 -19.71 8.16
N LEU A 212 3.91 -18.83 8.18
CA LEU A 212 2.68 -19.01 7.38
C LEU A 212 2.98 -19.01 5.89
N PHE A 213 3.84 -18.12 5.39
CA PHE A 213 4.25 -18.14 3.97
C PHE A 213 4.92 -19.47 3.60
N PHE A 214 5.75 -20.02 4.46
CA PHE A 214 6.36 -21.32 4.23
C PHE A 214 5.31 -22.45 4.22
N VAL A 215 4.43 -22.49 5.21
CA VAL A 215 3.38 -23.52 5.33
C VAL A 215 2.41 -23.47 4.16
N PHE A 216 1.92 -22.28 3.80
CA PHE A 216 1.04 -22.11 2.64
C PHE A 216 1.78 -22.38 1.32
N GLY A 217 3.04 -22.00 1.21
CA GLY A 217 3.90 -22.37 0.08
C GLY A 217 3.96 -23.88 -0.09
N LEU A 218 4.26 -24.63 0.97
CA LEU A 218 4.28 -26.10 0.96
C LEU A 218 2.92 -26.71 0.61
N ALA A 219 1.83 -26.12 1.13
CA ALA A 219 0.49 -26.65 0.92
C ALA A 219 0.00 -26.46 -0.52
N THR A 220 0.34 -25.32 -1.15
CA THR A 220 -0.21 -24.92 -2.45
C THR A 220 0.65 -25.31 -3.64
N THR A 221 1.94 -25.58 -3.45
CA THR A 221 2.87 -25.95 -4.52
C THR A 221 3.19 -27.45 -4.58
N LYS A 222 2.44 -28.26 -3.83
CA LYS A 222 2.56 -29.73 -3.89
C LYS A 222 2.28 -30.24 -5.32
N GLY A 223 3.28 -30.92 -5.90
CA GLY A 223 3.14 -31.53 -7.22
C GLY A 223 3.51 -30.60 -8.39
N VAL A 224 4.00 -29.40 -8.13
CA VAL A 224 4.62 -28.56 -9.17
C VAL A 224 5.97 -29.18 -9.51
N ASP A 225 6.07 -29.77 -10.70
CA ASP A 225 7.32 -30.31 -11.21
C ASP A 225 8.11 -29.18 -11.89
N LEU A 226 9.25 -28.80 -11.29
CA LEU A 226 10.16 -27.79 -11.86
C LEU A 226 10.66 -28.19 -13.26
N ALA A 227 10.75 -29.50 -13.55
CA ALA A 227 11.15 -30.00 -14.86
C ALA A 227 10.08 -29.74 -15.94
N SER A 228 8.80 -29.58 -15.54
CA SER A 228 7.71 -29.23 -16.46
C SER A 228 7.69 -27.73 -16.82
N LEU A 229 8.37 -26.89 -16.04
CA LEU A 229 8.64 -25.49 -16.37
C LEU A 229 9.78 -25.47 -17.40
N SER A 230 9.49 -25.91 -18.64
CA SER A 230 10.44 -25.92 -19.74
C SER A 230 10.79 -24.50 -20.17
N VAL A 231 11.66 -23.87 -19.41
CA VAL A 231 12.24 -22.57 -19.78
C VAL A 231 13.47 -22.87 -20.63
N ASP A 232 13.42 -22.45 -21.88
CA ASP A 232 14.51 -22.66 -22.83
C ASP A 232 15.76 -21.89 -22.39
N SER A 233 16.93 -22.42 -22.67
CA SER A 233 18.24 -21.76 -22.37
C SER A 233 18.38 -20.37 -23.02
N SER A 234 17.62 -20.09 -24.10
CA SER A 234 17.52 -18.78 -24.73
C SER A 234 16.96 -17.70 -23.79
N SER A 235 16.15 -18.08 -22.78
CA SER A 235 15.59 -17.18 -21.78
C SER A 235 16.65 -16.56 -20.85
N SER A 236 17.88 -17.12 -20.82
CA SER A 236 19.00 -16.57 -20.04
C SER A 236 19.40 -15.15 -20.44
N LEU A 237 19.15 -14.74 -21.69
CA LEU A 237 19.46 -13.39 -22.17
C LEU A 237 18.60 -12.32 -21.48
N GLY A 238 17.36 -12.64 -21.09
CA GLY A 238 16.51 -11.76 -20.31
C GLY A 238 17.09 -11.36 -18.95
N LEU A 239 17.99 -12.17 -18.38
CA LEU A 239 18.67 -11.88 -17.12
C LEU A 239 19.53 -10.60 -17.17
N ILE A 240 19.96 -10.15 -18.34
CA ILE A 240 20.72 -8.90 -18.50
C ILE A 240 19.91 -7.73 -17.95
N PHE A 241 18.58 -7.78 -18.10
CA PHE A 241 17.69 -6.72 -17.64
C PHE A 241 17.52 -6.65 -16.11
N ILE A 242 18.06 -7.62 -15.35
CA ILE A 242 18.09 -7.54 -13.87
C ILE A 242 18.92 -6.35 -13.39
N ILE A 243 19.79 -5.80 -14.24
CA ILE A 243 20.54 -4.60 -13.93
C ILE A 243 19.63 -3.38 -13.69
N ILE A 244 18.43 -3.37 -14.29
CA ILE A 244 17.48 -2.26 -14.17
C ILE A 244 16.92 -2.17 -12.75
N PRO A 245 16.25 -3.21 -12.19
CA PRO A 245 15.79 -3.15 -10.81
C PRO A 245 16.93 -3.00 -9.81
N ILE A 246 18.12 -3.53 -10.09
CA ILE A 246 19.31 -3.30 -9.25
C ILE A 246 19.73 -1.83 -9.31
N LEU A 247 19.77 -1.20 -10.49
CA LEU A 247 20.08 0.23 -10.62
C LEU A 247 19.04 1.10 -9.87
N VAL A 248 17.76 0.82 -10.06
CA VAL A 248 16.68 1.53 -9.34
C VAL A 248 16.88 1.41 -7.83
N ALA A 249 17.15 0.19 -7.33
CA ALA A 249 17.42 -0.05 -5.92
C ALA A 249 18.65 0.75 -5.44
N VAL A 250 19.77 0.71 -6.17
CA VAL A 250 21.00 1.44 -5.82
C VAL A 250 20.76 2.95 -5.80
N LEU A 251 20.01 3.50 -6.76
CA LEU A 251 19.69 4.93 -6.79
C LEU A 251 18.85 5.34 -5.57
N ILE A 252 17.87 4.52 -5.20
CA ILE A 252 17.06 4.76 -3.99
C ILE A 252 17.93 4.70 -2.73
N LEU A 253 18.84 3.72 -2.64
CA LEU A 253 19.82 3.61 -1.55
C LEU A 253 20.73 4.85 -1.44
N ARG A 254 21.04 5.47 -2.56
CA ARG A 254 21.78 6.75 -2.63
C ARG A 254 20.90 7.98 -2.34
N LYS A 255 19.68 7.78 -1.84
CA LYS A 255 18.71 8.85 -1.53
C LYS A 255 18.27 9.67 -2.74
N THR A 256 18.39 9.12 -3.95
CA THR A 256 17.79 9.73 -5.15
C THR A 256 16.26 9.67 -5.01
N ASN A 257 15.58 10.70 -5.50
CA ASN A 257 14.12 10.71 -5.53
C ASN A 257 13.59 9.47 -6.27
N PHE A 258 12.57 8.83 -5.72
CA PHE A 258 12.04 7.55 -6.24
C PHE A 258 11.56 7.66 -7.69
N LEU A 259 10.86 8.74 -8.05
CA LEU A 259 10.44 8.99 -9.44
C LEU A 259 11.65 9.07 -10.38
N VAL A 260 12.70 9.79 -9.98
CA VAL A 260 13.93 9.91 -10.78
C VAL A 260 14.58 8.54 -10.97
N ALA A 261 14.64 7.72 -9.91
CA ALA A 261 15.20 6.37 -9.99
C ALA A 261 14.43 5.49 -11.00
N LEU A 262 13.09 5.55 -11.01
CA LEU A 262 12.26 4.82 -11.96
C LEU A 262 12.50 5.31 -13.40
N VAL A 263 12.45 6.62 -13.64
CA VAL A 263 12.64 7.20 -14.99
C VAL A 263 14.04 6.88 -15.54
N VAL A 264 15.06 6.85 -14.69
CA VAL A 264 16.42 6.41 -15.10
C VAL A 264 16.43 4.93 -15.43
N GLY A 265 15.70 4.11 -14.66
CA GLY A 265 15.51 2.68 -14.95
C GLY A 265 14.81 2.46 -16.30
N ASP A 266 13.72 3.20 -16.54
CA ASP A 266 12.97 3.14 -17.81
C ASP A 266 13.86 3.52 -19.00
N LEU A 267 14.62 4.61 -18.88
CA LEU A 267 15.54 5.05 -19.93
C LEU A 267 16.59 3.97 -20.23
N LEU A 268 17.23 3.41 -19.22
CA LEU A 268 18.18 2.32 -19.39
C LEU A 268 17.53 1.10 -20.04
N GLY A 269 16.31 0.76 -19.60
CA GLY A 269 15.55 -0.36 -20.14
C GLY A 269 15.22 -0.20 -21.62
N ILE A 270 14.75 0.97 -22.02
CA ILE A 270 14.47 1.30 -23.44
C ILE A 270 15.77 1.17 -24.29
N ILE A 271 16.88 1.73 -23.80
CA ILE A 271 18.17 1.65 -24.48
C ILE A 271 18.60 0.19 -24.65
N LEU A 272 18.46 -0.64 -23.62
CA LEU A 272 18.82 -2.06 -23.68
C LEU A 272 17.92 -2.84 -24.63
N LEU A 273 16.59 -2.58 -24.64
CA LEU A 273 15.67 -3.22 -25.59
C LEU A 273 16.04 -2.94 -27.04
N LEU A 274 16.43 -1.69 -27.34
CA LEU A 274 16.87 -1.28 -28.68
C LEU A 274 18.21 -1.91 -29.08
N ILE A 275 19.21 -1.88 -28.18
CA ILE A 275 20.56 -2.39 -28.48
C ILE A 275 20.54 -3.90 -28.67
N LEU A 276 19.76 -4.63 -27.83
CA LEU A 276 19.69 -6.08 -27.87
C LEU A 276 18.66 -6.61 -28.89
N GLY A 277 17.93 -5.71 -29.57
CA GLY A 277 16.98 -6.08 -30.62
C GLY A 277 15.68 -6.72 -30.11
N TYR A 278 15.32 -6.52 -28.83
CA TYR A 278 14.02 -6.98 -28.28
C TYR A 278 12.84 -6.13 -28.74
N SER A 279 13.07 -4.87 -29.11
CA SER A 279 12.08 -3.94 -29.64
C SER A 279 12.72 -2.98 -30.62
N ASP A 280 11.93 -2.41 -31.52
CA ASP A 280 12.33 -1.31 -32.40
C ASP A 280 11.69 0.02 -31.95
N VAL A 281 12.16 1.13 -32.53
CA VAL A 281 11.66 2.46 -32.16
C VAL A 281 10.17 2.58 -32.45
N ALA A 282 9.67 1.98 -33.53
CA ALA A 282 8.28 2.06 -33.92
C ALA A 282 7.39 1.35 -32.88
N SER A 283 7.75 0.15 -32.42
CA SER A 283 6.99 -0.59 -31.41
C SER A 283 7.04 0.06 -30.01
N ILE A 284 8.09 0.82 -29.70
CA ILE A 284 8.16 1.56 -28.43
C ILE A 284 7.22 2.75 -28.43
N PHE A 285 7.15 3.53 -29.54
CA PHE A 285 6.42 4.79 -29.60
C PHE A 285 5.05 4.69 -30.31
N ALA A 286 4.64 3.52 -30.80
CA ALA A 286 3.31 3.34 -31.39
C ALA A 286 2.18 3.70 -30.41
N ALA A 287 0.99 3.98 -30.92
CA ALA A 287 -0.18 4.31 -30.10
C ALA A 287 -0.60 3.19 -29.15
N ASP A 288 -0.30 1.94 -29.51
CA ASP A 288 -0.46 0.71 -28.74
C ASP A 288 0.89 0.12 -28.31
N GLY A 289 1.96 0.89 -28.46
CA GLY A 289 3.33 0.50 -28.17
C GLY A 289 3.64 0.45 -26.66
N LEU A 290 4.90 0.10 -26.36
CA LEU A 290 5.37 -0.15 -24.99
C LEU A 290 5.08 1.03 -24.04
N LEU A 291 5.35 2.27 -24.45
CA LEU A 291 5.14 3.45 -23.61
C LEU A 291 3.65 3.70 -23.34
N ALA A 292 2.82 3.57 -24.38
CA ALA A 292 1.39 3.75 -24.25
C ALA A 292 0.76 2.64 -23.39
N SER A 293 1.08 1.38 -23.66
CA SER A 293 0.61 0.24 -22.89
C SER A 293 1.06 0.31 -21.43
N GLY A 294 2.31 0.70 -21.16
CA GLY A 294 2.82 0.91 -19.82
C GLY A 294 2.08 2.01 -19.07
N THR A 295 1.83 3.13 -19.71
CA THR A 295 1.06 4.24 -19.12
C THR A 295 -0.38 3.80 -18.80
N LEU A 296 -1.03 3.10 -19.74
CA LEU A 296 -2.42 2.68 -19.59
C LEU A 296 -2.60 1.54 -18.59
N SER A 297 -1.60 0.70 -18.37
CA SER A 297 -1.68 -0.46 -17.49
C SER A 297 -2.08 -0.14 -16.05
N LEU A 298 -1.74 1.05 -15.55
CA LEU A 298 -2.05 1.50 -14.20
C LEU A 298 -3.09 2.63 -14.16
N MET A 299 -3.67 2.99 -15.29
CA MET A 299 -4.61 4.12 -15.39
C MET A 299 -5.90 3.87 -14.60
N ASP A 300 -6.39 2.63 -14.59
CA ASP A 300 -7.63 2.27 -13.90
C ASP A 300 -7.56 2.57 -12.40
N VAL A 301 -6.41 2.29 -11.79
CA VAL A 301 -6.15 2.60 -10.38
C VAL A 301 -6.00 4.10 -10.15
N LEU A 302 -5.30 4.80 -11.03
CA LEU A 302 -5.11 6.25 -10.91
C LEU A 302 -6.44 6.99 -10.92
N VAL A 303 -7.38 6.61 -11.81
CA VAL A 303 -8.72 7.18 -11.84
C VAL A 303 -9.47 6.90 -10.53
N PHE A 304 -9.42 5.65 -10.04
CA PHE A 304 -10.10 5.31 -8.79
C PHE A 304 -9.49 6.02 -7.58
N MET A 305 -8.15 6.13 -7.51
CA MET A 305 -7.47 6.88 -6.46
C MET A 305 -7.85 8.36 -6.46
N ALA A 306 -7.95 8.99 -7.62
CA ALA A 306 -8.41 10.38 -7.73
C ALA A 306 -9.81 10.55 -7.10
N LEU A 307 -10.74 9.65 -7.41
CA LEU A 307 -12.08 9.67 -6.85
C LEU A 307 -12.08 9.48 -5.32
N ILE A 308 -11.25 8.58 -4.79
CA ILE A 308 -11.09 8.40 -3.35
C ILE A 308 -10.60 9.69 -2.68
N PHE A 309 -9.56 10.32 -3.21
CA PHE A 309 -9.05 11.56 -2.62
C PHE A 309 -10.08 12.70 -2.68
N VAL A 310 -10.92 12.74 -3.71
CA VAL A 310 -12.05 13.67 -3.78
C VAL A 310 -13.04 13.40 -2.64
N VAL A 311 -13.45 12.14 -2.44
CA VAL A 311 -14.40 11.78 -1.37
C VAL A 311 -13.83 12.09 0.02
N LEU A 312 -12.53 11.87 0.22
CA LEU A 312 -11.85 12.23 1.47
C LEU A 312 -11.85 13.75 1.69
N ALA A 313 -11.55 14.53 0.66
CA ALA A 313 -11.57 15.99 0.74
C ALA A 313 -12.97 16.55 1.06
N LEU A 314 -14.03 15.95 0.49
CA LEU A 314 -15.42 16.28 0.83
C LEU A 314 -15.72 15.99 2.30
N THR A 315 -15.25 14.88 2.84
CA THR A 315 -15.43 14.49 4.24
C THR A 315 -14.68 15.42 5.20
N GLU A 316 -13.47 15.81 4.85
CA GLU A 316 -12.65 16.77 5.62
C GLU A 316 -13.29 18.15 5.67
N GLU A 317 -13.85 18.63 4.55
CA GLU A 317 -14.42 19.98 4.43
C GLU A 317 -15.63 20.20 5.37
N VAL A 318 -16.31 19.13 5.77
CA VAL A 318 -17.42 19.18 6.73
C VAL A 318 -16.98 19.08 8.18
N GLY A 319 -15.71 18.78 8.45
CA GLY A 319 -15.15 18.68 9.80
C GLY A 319 -15.69 17.48 10.60
N VAL A 320 -16.00 16.40 9.92
CA VAL A 320 -16.48 15.14 10.55
C VAL A 320 -15.44 14.62 11.55
N LEU A 321 -14.16 14.70 11.19
CA LEU A 321 -13.05 14.18 11.98
C LEU A 321 -12.92 14.83 13.36
N ASP A 322 -13.21 16.13 13.49
CA ASP A 322 -13.11 16.87 14.77
C ASP A 322 -14.12 16.40 15.81
N SER A 323 -15.26 15.84 15.38
CA SER A 323 -16.29 15.34 16.29
C SER A 323 -15.84 14.10 17.06
N PHE A 324 -15.01 13.27 16.42
CA PHE A 324 -14.50 12.06 17.03
C PHE A 324 -13.47 12.37 18.13
N GLN A 325 -12.70 13.46 18.02
CA GLN A 325 -11.72 13.86 19.03
C GLN A 325 -12.38 14.04 20.41
N THR A 326 -13.49 14.77 20.45
CA THR A 326 -14.23 15.01 21.71
C THR A 326 -14.73 13.71 22.33
N PHE A 327 -15.21 12.78 21.49
CA PHE A 327 -15.68 11.47 21.94
C PHE A 327 -14.54 10.63 22.54
N MET A 328 -13.37 10.61 21.90
CA MET A 328 -12.20 9.86 22.36
C MET A 328 -11.74 10.28 23.75
N VAL A 329 -11.59 11.60 23.96
CA VAL A 329 -11.13 12.15 25.25
C VAL A 329 -12.13 11.79 26.37
N ARG A 330 -13.41 11.83 26.11
CA ARG A 330 -14.47 11.55 27.12
C ARG A 330 -14.45 10.10 27.61
N HIS A 331 -14.02 9.14 26.78
CA HIS A 331 -14.09 7.71 27.10
C HIS A 331 -12.77 7.14 27.65
N ALA A 332 -11.66 7.86 27.59
CA ALA A 332 -10.37 7.45 28.13
C ALA A 332 -10.29 7.67 29.66
N LYS A 333 -10.79 6.72 30.47
CA LYS A 333 -10.83 6.85 31.93
C LYS A 333 -9.73 6.09 32.68
N THR A 334 -9.11 5.11 32.04
CA THR A 334 -8.02 4.29 32.60
C THR A 334 -6.89 4.13 31.58
N PRO A 335 -5.66 3.78 31.99
CA PRO A 335 -4.56 3.55 31.05
C PRO A 335 -4.92 2.55 29.94
N ARG A 336 -5.60 1.46 30.28
CA ARG A 336 -6.04 0.44 29.32
C ARG A 336 -7.11 0.99 28.38
N MET A 337 -8.08 1.75 28.90
CA MET A 337 -9.10 2.40 28.05
C MET A 337 -8.48 3.46 27.13
N ALA A 338 -7.51 4.23 27.60
CA ALA A 338 -6.80 5.21 26.78
C ALA A 338 -6.08 4.52 25.59
N GLU A 339 -5.38 3.41 25.82
CA GLU A 339 -4.77 2.62 24.75
C GLU A 339 -5.83 2.00 23.82
N THR A 340 -6.91 1.42 24.38
CA THR A 340 -7.98 0.79 23.59
C THR A 340 -8.69 1.81 22.70
N VAL A 341 -9.10 2.95 23.25
CA VAL A 341 -9.75 4.03 22.50
C VAL A 341 -8.83 4.53 21.39
N SER A 342 -7.55 4.75 21.70
CA SER A 342 -6.56 5.19 20.71
C SER A 342 -6.39 4.15 19.59
N GLY A 343 -6.30 2.87 19.93
CA GLY A 343 -6.19 1.77 18.94
C GLY A 343 -7.44 1.67 18.06
N VAL A 344 -8.65 1.64 18.66
CA VAL A 344 -9.92 1.58 17.91
C VAL A 344 -10.03 2.74 16.94
N PHE A 345 -9.77 3.97 17.41
CA PHE A 345 -9.90 5.14 16.54
C PHE A 345 -8.79 5.20 15.48
N THR A 346 -7.58 4.75 15.76
CA THR A 346 -6.55 4.61 14.73
C THR A 346 -7.03 3.65 13.64
N CYS A 347 -7.61 2.50 14.00
CA CYS A 347 -8.16 1.56 13.03
C CYS A 347 -9.32 2.18 12.22
N ILE A 348 -10.28 2.82 12.89
CA ILE A 348 -11.42 3.46 12.23
C ILE A 348 -10.96 4.57 11.27
N PHE A 349 -10.10 5.48 11.73
CA PHE A 349 -9.61 6.55 10.87
C PHE A 349 -8.76 6.03 9.72
N CYS A 350 -7.93 5.00 9.94
CA CYS A 350 -7.18 4.40 8.87
C CYS A 350 -8.09 3.70 7.86
N ALA A 351 -9.14 3.04 8.33
CA ALA A 351 -10.15 2.46 7.46
C ALA A 351 -10.96 3.52 6.68
N ILE A 352 -11.16 4.71 7.25
CA ILE A 352 -11.82 5.83 6.58
C ILE A 352 -10.88 6.50 5.57
N ILE A 353 -9.67 6.85 6.00
CA ILE A 353 -8.71 7.64 5.21
C ILE A 353 -8.02 6.79 4.14
N GLY A 354 -7.88 5.47 4.36
CA GLY A 354 -7.19 4.56 3.44
C GLY A 354 -5.68 4.78 3.33
N SER A 355 -5.10 5.62 4.21
CA SER A 355 -3.66 5.95 4.22
C SER A 355 -3.11 5.93 5.63
N GLY A 356 -2.09 5.09 5.87
CA GLY A 356 -1.46 4.97 7.19
C GLY A 356 -0.78 6.28 7.62
N MET A 357 0.02 6.90 6.76
CA MET A 357 0.72 8.15 7.06
C MET A 357 -0.24 9.30 7.40
N SER A 358 -1.27 9.52 6.58
CA SER A 358 -2.26 10.58 6.82
C SER A 358 -3.02 10.34 8.11
N THR A 359 -3.37 9.09 8.42
CA THR A 359 -4.01 8.71 9.69
C THR A 359 -3.11 9.04 10.87
N ILE A 360 -1.82 8.67 10.82
CA ILE A 360 -0.86 8.93 11.88
C ILE A 360 -0.71 10.44 12.12
N ALA A 361 -0.54 11.21 11.05
CA ALA A 361 -0.43 12.67 11.15
C ALA A 361 -1.63 13.30 11.84
N PHE A 362 -2.84 12.83 11.50
CA PHE A 362 -4.08 13.34 12.08
C PHE A 362 -4.27 12.92 13.54
N ILE A 363 -4.09 11.62 13.86
CA ILE A 363 -4.46 11.08 15.18
C ILE A 363 -3.39 11.29 16.25
N SER A 364 -2.12 11.49 15.86
CA SER A 364 -1.00 11.58 16.81
C SER A 364 -1.16 12.64 17.89
N PRO A 365 -1.56 13.90 17.61
CA PRO A 365 -1.75 14.91 18.65
C PRO A 365 -2.86 14.52 19.62
N ILE A 366 -3.92 13.88 19.10
CA ILE A 366 -5.09 13.46 19.88
C ILE A 366 -4.69 12.36 20.86
N VAL A 367 -4.01 11.32 20.36
CA VAL A 367 -3.55 10.19 21.17
C VAL A 367 -2.54 10.63 22.23
N ARG A 368 -1.64 11.56 21.90
CA ARG A 368 -0.72 12.14 22.86
C ARG A 368 -1.46 12.78 24.03
N ASN A 369 -2.48 13.59 23.75
CA ASN A 369 -3.28 14.25 24.77
C ASN A 369 -4.10 13.25 25.63
N ILE A 370 -4.58 12.17 25.03
CA ILE A 370 -5.33 11.11 25.72
C ILE A 370 -4.42 10.29 26.63
N MET A 371 -3.21 9.97 26.19
CA MET A 371 -2.29 9.09 26.94
C MET A 371 -1.47 9.80 28.03
N LYS A 372 -1.26 11.11 27.88
CA LYS A 372 -0.47 11.94 28.81
C LYS A 372 -0.93 11.84 30.28
N PRO A 373 -2.23 11.94 30.61
CA PRO A 373 -2.71 11.87 32.01
C PRO A 373 -2.43 10.52 32.70
N PHE A 374 -2.23 9.47 31.90
CA PHE A 374 -2.01 8.10 32.40
C PHE A 374 -0.53 7.71 32.43
N HIS A 375 0.40 8.65 32.17
CA HIS A 375 1.84 8.41 32.15
C HIS A 375 2.28 7.26 31.22
N ILE A 376 1.50 6.98 30.15
CA ILE A 376 1.86 5.97 29.16
C ILE A 376 3.08 6.47 28.37
N ALA A 377 4.10 5.62 28.21
CA ALA A 377 5.30 5.96 27.47
C ALA A 377 4.97 6.44 26.04
N ARG A 378 5.49 7.60 25.66
CA ARG A 378 5.23 8.20 24.33
C ARG A 378 5.72 7.32 23.19
N THR A 379 6.82 6.57 23.38
CA THR A 379 7.31 5.56 22.42
C THR A 379 6.27 4.46 22.18
N ARG A 380 5.56 4.05 23.23
CA ARG A 380 4.47 3.07 23.14
C ARG A 380 3.29 3.64 22.36
N ALA A 381 2.92 4.90 22.60
CA ALA A 381 1.89 5.59 21.86
C ALA A 381 2.24 5.70 20.35
N ALA A 382 3.48 6.12 20.03
CA ALA A 382 3.99 6.17 18.66
C ALA A 382 3.91 4.81 17.96
N ASN A 383 4.29 3.73 18.66
CA ASN A 383 4.25 2.38 18.11
C ASN A 383 2.83 1.88 17.86
N TYR A 384 1.88 2.17 18.75
CA TYR A 384 0.48 1.77 18.55
C TYR A 384 -0.15 2.45 17.35
N ILE A 385 0.01 3.78 17.24
CA ILE A 385 -0.52 4.53 16.11
C ILE A 385 0.08 4.01 14.80
N ALA A 386 1.40 3.87 14.77
CA ALA A 386 2.09 3.37 13.60
C ALA A 386 1.65 1.94 13.24
N GLY A 387 1.65 1.03 14.21
CA GLY A 387 1.34 -0.38 13.95
C GLY A 387 -0.09 -0.63 13.51
N PHE A 388 -1.09 0.03 14.15
CA PHE A 388 -2.48 -0.09 13.70
C PHE A 388 -2.69 0.57 12.33
N ALA A 389 -2.13 1.75 12.10
CA ALA A 389 -2.25 2.42 10.82
C ALA A 389 -1.59 1.61 9.69
N SER A 390 -0.39 1.07 9.91
CA SER A 390 0.29 0.17 8.98
C SER A 390 -0.52 -1.10 8.71
N GLY A 391 -0.98 -1.78 9.76
CA GLY A 391 -1.76 -3.01 9.60
C GLY A 391 -3.06 -2.78 8.81
N ILE A 392 -3.84 -1.78 9.19
CA ILE A 392 -5.15 -1.50 8.58
C ILE A 392 -5.02 -0.97 7.15
N SER A 393 -4.04 -0.10 6.84
CA SER A 393 -3.91 0.51 5.51
C SER A 393 -3.73 -0.50 4.38
N TRP A 394 -3.22 -1.71 4.69
CA TRP A 394 -3.06 -2.81 3.76
C TRP A 394 -4.24 -3.80 3.73
N MET A 395 -5.22 -3.61 4.61
CA MET A 395 -6.41 -4.45 4.71
C MET A 395 -7.67 -3.78 4.15
N VAL A 396 -7.61 -2.47 3.94
CA VAL A 396 -8.74 -1.69 3.44
C VAL A 396 -8.76 -1.73 1.91
N PRO A 397 -9.87 -2.14 1.27
CA PRO A 397 -9.94 -2.26 -0.19
C PRO A 397 -9.65 -0.96 -0.95
N HIS A 398 -10.07 0.19 -0.43
CA HIS A 398 -9.78 1.51 -1.00
C HIS A 398 -8.48 2.13 -0.47
N GLY A 399 -7.68 1.37 0.28
CA GLY A 399 -6.40 1.85 0.80
C GLY A 399 -5.38 2.09 -0.32
N VAL A 400 -4.65 3.19 -0.22
CA VAL A 400 -3.62 3.56 -1.21
C VAL A 400 -2.64 2.41 -1.47
N ASN A 401 -2.15 1.77 -0.41
CA ASN A 401 -1.20 0.66 -0.51
C ASN A 401 -1.82 -0.58 -1.17
N THR A 402 -3.06 -0.94 -0.78
CA THR A 402 -3.79 -2.08 -1.34
C THR A 402 -4.06 -1.88 -2.83
N LEU A 403 -4.49 -0.67 -3.20
CA LEU A 403 -4.71 -0.31 -4.60
C LEU A 403 -3.42 -0.30 -5.42
N THR A 404 -2.33 0.21 -4.83
CA THR A 404 -1.01 0.17 -5.47
C THR A 404 -0.59 -1.26 -5.76
N ALA A 405 -0.72 -2.16 -4.79
CA ALA A 405 -0.36 -3.57 -4.97
C ALA A 405 -1.21 -4.23 -6.06
N LEU A 406 -2.53 -4.05 -6.02
CA LEU A 406 -3.43 -4.59 -7.04
C LEU A 406 -3.09 -4.07 -8.43
N ALA A 407 -2.87 -2.75 -8.55
CA ALA A 407 -2.55 -2.10 -9.81
C ALA A 407 -1.32 -2.71 -10.48
N VAL A 408 -0.23 -2.80 -9.72
CA VAL A 408 1.02 -3.33 -10.25
C VAL A 408 0.88 -4.81 -10.60
N ALA A 409 0.13 -5.60 -9.80
CA ALA A 409 -0.16 -7.00 -10.12
C ALA A 409 -0.85 -7.14 -11.48
N MET A 410 -1.91 -6.36 -11.70
CA MET A 410 -2.64 -6.34 -12.97
C MET A 410 -1.76 -5.83 -14.12
N GLY A 411 -0.94 -4.80 -13.87
CA GLY A 411 0.00 -4.22 -14.85
C GLY A 411 1.09 -5.21 -15.33
N THR A 412 1.35 -6.29 -14.59
CA THR A 412 2.27 -7.36 -15.04
C THR A 412 1.66 -8.28 -16.10
N GLY A 413 0.35 -8.25 -16.30
CA GLY A 413 -0.36 -9.12 -17.25
C GLY A 413 -0.44 -10.61 -16.85
N VAL A 414 0.02 -10.97 -15.66
CA VAL A 414 0.03 -12.38 -15.18
C VAL A 414 -1.30 -12.77 -14.56
N VAL A 415 -2.08 -11.79 -14.13
CA VAL A 415 -3.43 -11.98 -13.57
C VAL A 415 -4.46 -11.25 -14.43
N GLY A 416 -5.66 -11.83 -14.54
CA GLY A 416 -6.76 -11.23 -15.30
C GLY A 416 -7.58 -10.22 -14.49
N ASP A 417 -8.63 -9.68 -15.13
CA ASP A 417 -9.55 -8.71 -14.55
C ASP A 417 -10.38 -9.25 -13.37
N ASP A 418 -10.42 -10.56 -13.20
CA ASP A 418 -11.06 -11.29 -12.10
C ASP A 418 -10.21 -11.26 -10.81
N PHE A 419 -8.93 -10.90 -10.90
CA PHE A 419 -8.06 -10.77 -9.74
C PHE A 419 -8.36 -9.48 -8.98
N THR A 420 -8.71 -9.63 -7.71
CA THR A 420 -9.19 -8.53 -6.86
C THR A 420 -8.41 -8.45 -5.55
N MET A 421 -8.67 -7.41 -4.76
CA MET A 421 -8.06 -7.27 -3.42
C MET A 421 -8.40 -8.47 -2.52
N LEU A 422 -9.57 -9.10 -2.67
CA LEU A 422 -9.99 -10.24 -1.85
C LEU A 422 -9.12 -11.48 -2.08
N ASN A 423 -8.43 -11.56 -3.21
CA ASN A 423 -7.53 -12.65 -3.53
C ASN A 423 -6.22 -12.60 -2.73
N PHE A 424 -5.76 -11.44 -2.29
CA PHE A 424 -4.46 -11.32 -1.60
C PHE A 424 -4.54 -10.75 -0.17
N ILE A 425 -5.55 -9.96 0.17
CA ILE A 425 -5.71 -9.41 1.55
C ILE A 425 -5.64 -10.53 2.61
N PRO A 426 -6.28 -11.71 2.45
CA PRO A 426 -6.18 -12.78 3.44
C PRO A 426 -4.76 -13.34 3.63
N TYR A 427 -3.88 -13.17 2.64
CA TYR A 427 -2.47 -13.57 2.71
C TYR A 427 -1.55 -12.47 3.21
N ASN A 428 -2.07 -11.30 3.60
CA ASN A 428 -1.24 -10.24 4.15
C ASN A 428 -0.92 -10.51 5.64
N PHE A 429 -0.22 -11.63 5.87
CA PHE A 429 -0.04 -12.22 7.20
C PHE A 429 0.67 -11.29 8.18
N PHE A 430 1.63 -10.48 7.71
CA PHE A 430 2.31 -9.55 8.60
C PHE A 430 1.36 -8.45 9.11
N CYS A 431 0.57 -7.86 8.24
CA CYS A 431 -0.36 -6.79 8.62
C CYS A 431 -1.46 -7.29 9.55
N ILE A 432 -2.00 -8.49 9.29
CA ILE A 432 -2.94 -9.18 10.18
C ILE A 432 -2.26 -9.46 11.54
N GLY A 433 -1.06 -10.04 11.51
CA GLY A 433 -0.27 -10.34 12.72
C GLY A 433 0.03 -9.10 13.53
N LEU A 434 0.35 -7.98 12.87
CA LEU A 434 0.65 -6.71 13.52
C LEU A 434 -0.56 -6.17 14.31
N ILE A 435 -1.76 -6.22 13.73
CA ILE A 435 -3.01 -5.84 14.40
C ILE A 435 -3.23 -6.74 15.63
N VAL A 436 -3.07 -8.06 15.48
CA VAL A 436 -3.24 -9.02 16.59
C VAL A 436 -2.23 -8.75 17.70
N VAL A 437 -0.96 -8.54 17.38
CA VAL A 437 0.11 -8.27 18.35
C VAL A 437 -0.16 -6.99 19.14
N TYR A 438 -0.57 -5.90 18.47
CA TYR A 438 -0.86 -4.66 19.18
C TYR A 438 -2.11 -4.76 20.05
N TRP A 439 -3.16 -5.44 19.61
CA TRP A 439 -4.33 -5.72 20.46
C TRP A 439 -3.96 -6.59 21.65
N ALA A 440 -3.16 -7.64 21.46
CA ALA A 440 -2.66 -8.46 22.55
C ALA A 440 -1.85 -7.65 23.57
N ALA A 441 -0.98 -6.74 23.11
CA ALA A 441 -0.19 -5.86 23.99
C ALA A 441 -1.04 -4.87 24.77
N ILE A 442 -2.15 -4.36 24.22
CA ILE A 442 -3.12 -3.52 24.93
C ILE A 442 -3.86 -4.33 26.00
N LEU A 443 -4.38 -5.49 25.61
CA LEU A 443 -5.20 -6.33 26.47
C LEU A 443 -4.42 -6.92 27.65
N THR A 444 -3.19 -7.36 27.42
CA THR A 444 -2.32 -7.93 28.45
C THR A 444 -1.58 -6.88 29.27
N GLY A 445 -1.35 -5.69 28.69
CA GLY A 445 -0.52 -4.66 29.31
C GLY A 445 0.99 -4.91 29.20
N ILE A 446 1.42 -5.93 28.46
CA ILE A 446 2.84 -6.25 28.26
C ILE A 446 3.56 -5.03 27.66
N GLY A 447 4.70 -4.65 28.27
CA GLY A 447 5.48 -3.48 27.85
C GLY A 447 4.90 -2.12 28.30
N ARG A 448 3.80 -2.09 29.07
CA ARG A 448 3.30 -0.87 29.71
C ARG A 448 4.20 -0.55 30.90
N LYS A 449 5.25 0.25 30.66
CA LYS A 449 6.04 0.82 31.77
C LYS A 449 5.28 2.03 32.30
N LYS A 450 5.19 2.10 33.64
CA LYS A 450 4.73 3.29 34.35
C LYS A 450 5.75 4.41 34.23
#